data_d8d5e41a83b70e53f591d44df82ea543
#
_entry.id   d8d5e41a83b70e53f591d44df82ea543
#
_cell.length_a   1.000
_cell.length_b   1.000
_cell.length_c   1.000
_cell.angle_alpha   90.00
_cell.angle_beta   90.00
_cell.angle_gamma   90.00
#
_symmetry.space_group_name_H-M   'P 1'
#
loop_
_entity.id
_entity.type
_entity.pdbx_description
1 polymer ?
#
loop_
_entity_poly.entity_id
_entity_poly.type
_entity_poly.pdbx_seq_one_letter_code
_entity_poly.pdbx_strand_id
1 'polypeptide(L)'
;EIRPLPDRAGTGAPFSLRIQELEHLSDLTWPADEIEEIGKWRLRISDGFTMRANSVLPTGAAPFGEPNLDIEKAVDEVVKIYQEKGLTPTFTLPLPLYEELDNYLGDIGWGVKVGAEYLVNDITDNLDLESADFQIVISTEPTLEWLEVQSDHQLERIMRNYPARYGQIKFENKTIAIGRIATFGKRSLATRVFVNPEFRGKGIGALLMRALMAAAKGDGATKVGLQVDSENGAGLALYKSMGFRFHHFYNYRVLSDVSK
;
A
#
# COMPACT_ATOMS: atom_id res chain seq x y z
N GLU A 1 -14.59 -15.94 5.74
CA GLU A 1 -14.48 -16.59 4.41
C GLU A 1 -13.97 -15.57 3.42
N ILE A 2 -12.74 -15.81 2.92
CA ILE A 2 -12.13 -15.02 1.85
C ILE A 2 -12.87 -15.38 0.56
N ARG A 3 -13.73 -14.49 0.07
CA ARG A 3 -14.33 -14.67 -1.26
C ARG A 3 -13.40 -14.07 -2.31
N PRO A 4 -12.76 -14.90 -3.16
CA PRO A 4 -12.02 -14.38 -4.29
C PRO A 4 -12.97 -13.59 -5.20
N LEU A 5 -12.46 -12.49 -5.78
CA LEU A 5 -13.20 -11.80 -6.84
C LEU A 5 -13.41 -12.80 -7.99
N PRO A 6 -14.63 -12.89 -8.54
CA PRO A 6 -14.86 -13.72 -9.71
C PRO A 6 -13.91 -13.29 -10.83
N ASP A 7 -13.29 -14.27 -11.48
CA ASP A 7 -12.49 -14.02 -12.69
C ASP A 7 -13.34 -13.24 -13.69
N ARG A 8 -12.96 -12.00 -13.98
CA ARG A 8 -13.56 -11.30 -15.11
C ARG A 8 -13.06 -11.99 -16.37
N ALA A 9 -13.96 -12.63 -17.08
CA ALA A 9 -13.70 -13.20 -18.41
C ALA A 9 -12.92 -12.16 -19.25
N GLY A 10 -11.71 -12.51 -19.67
CA GLY A 10 -10.95 -11.72 -20.63
C GLY A 10 -9.48 -11.40 -20.32
N THR A 11 -8.94 -11.69 -19.15
CA THR A 11 -7.52 -11.41 -18.89
C THR A 11 -6.61 -12.64 -18.92
N GLY A 12 -7.16 -13.85 -18.85
CA GLY A 12 -6.40 -15.11 -18.97
C GLY A 12 -5.31 -15.37 -17.92
N ALA A 13 -4.97 -14.37 -17.07
CA ALA A 13 -3.94 -14.52 -16.06
C ALA A 13 -4.49 -15.21 -14.80
N PRO A 14 -3.78 -16.19 -14.25
CA PRO A 14 -4.11 -16.77 -12.96
C PRO A 14 -4.26 -15.69 -11.86
N PHE A 15 -5.14 -15.92 -10.88
CA PHE A 15 -5.36 -14.99 -9.77
C PHE A 15 -4.05 -14.61 -9.04
N SER A 16 -3.16 -15.58 -8.85
CA SER A 16 -1.84 -15.36 -8.23
C SER A 16 -0.96 -14.36 -8.98
N LEU A 17 -0.98 -14.37 -10.30
CA LEU A 17 -0.22 -13.41 -11.12
C LEU A 17 -0.80 -12.00 -10.97
N ARG A 18 -2.11 -11.85 -10.81
CA ARG A 18 -2.72 -10.53 -10.54
C ARG A 18 -2.33 -9.97 -9.18
N ILE A 19 -2.26 -10.81 -8.14
CA ILE A 19 -1.73 -10.41 -6.83
C ILE A 19 -0.31 -9.88 -6.99
N GLN A 20 0.56 -10.63 -7.65
CA GLN A 20 1.95 -10.22 -7.89
C GLN A 20 2.06 -8.92 -8.67
N GLU A 21 1.20 -8.69 -9.67
CA GLU A 21 1.16 -7.43 -10.43
C GLU A 21 0.78 -6.23 -9.56
N LEU A 22 -0.17 -6.39 -8.63
CA LEU A 22 -0.62 -5.34 -7.72
C LEU A 22 0.43 -5.07 -6.64
N GLU A 23 1.06 -6.10 -6.11
CA GLU A 23 2.15 -5.94 -5.16
C GLU A 23 3.39 -5.33 -5.82
N HIS A 24 3.68 -5.67 -7.09
CA HIS A 24 4.72 -5.00 -7.86
C HIS A 24 4.42 -3.51 -8.06
N LEU A 25 3.16 -3.14 -8.33
CA LEU A 25 2.75 -1.73 -8.39
C LEU A 25 3.02 -1.03 -7.06
N SER A 26 2.71 -1.69 -5.94
CA SER A 26 2.93 -1.15 -4.60
C SER A 26 4.42 -0.96 -4.30
N ASP A 27 5.26 -1.92 -4.69
CA ASP A 27 6.71 -1.87 -4.52
C ASP A 27 7.35 -0.79 -5.40
N LEU A 28 6.95 -0.72 -6.67
CA LEU A 28 7.47 0.26 -7.64
C LEU A 28 7.12 1.70 -7.27
N THR A 29 5.89 1.94 -6.83
CA THR A 29 5.38 3.31 -6.59
C THR A 29 5.69 3.83 -5.19
N TRP A 30 6.25 2.99 -4.33
CA TRP A 30 6.77 3.33 -2.99
C TRP A 30 8.12 2.64 -2.78
N PRO A 31 9.14 2.99 -3.58
CA PRO A 31 10.40 2.26 -3.60
C PRO A 31 11.18 2.44 -2.30
N ALA A 32 11.74 1.37 -1.81
CA ALA A 32 12.75 1.43 -0.75
C ALA A 32 14.05 2.06 -1.28
N ASP A 33 14.89 2.54 -0.37
CA ASP A 33 16.17 3.15 -0.72
C ASP A 33 17.18 2.12 -1.23
N GLU A 34 17.12 0.92 -0.65
CA GLU A 34 18.00 -0.21 -0.95
C GLU A 34 17.15 -1.48 -1.10
N ILE A 35 17.54 -2.33 -2.04
CA ILE A 35 16.97 -3.67 -2.22
C ILE A 35 18.10 -4.69 -2.17
N GLU A 36 18.00 -5.63 -1.25
CA GLU A 36 18.78 -6.87 -1.29
C GLU A 36 17.88 -8.02 -1.74
N GLU A 37 18.45 -9.11 -2.21
CA GLU A 37 17.69 -10.25 -2.73
C GLU A 37 18.19 -11.57 -2.17
N ILE A 38 17.22 -12.42 -1.77
CA ILE A 38 17.47 -13.84 -1.46
C ILE A 38 16.61 -14.64 -2.44
N GLY A 39 17.22 -15.14 -3.49
CA GLY A 39 16.49 -15.69 -4.63
C GLY A 39 15.52 -14.64 -5.22
N LYS A 40 14.22 -14.91 -5.14
CA LYS A 40 13.18 -13.95 -5.55
C LYS A 40 12.49 -13.24 -4.37
N TRP A 41 13.06 -13.29 -3.20
CA TRP A 41 12.64 -12.46 -2.08
C TRP A 41 13.32 -11.10 -2.17
N ARG A 42 12.53 -10.04 -2.22
CA ARG A 42 13.02 -8.66 -2.24
C ARG A 42 13.03 -8.09 -0.83
N LEU A 43 14.22 -7.89 -0.29
CA LEU A 43 14.43 -7.28 1.03
C LEU A 43 14.47 -5.76 0.82
N ARG A 44 13.39 -5.09 1.17
CA ARG A 44 13.26 -3.64 1.06
C ARG A 44 13.82 -2.99 2.32
N ILE A 45 14.76 -2.09 2.15
CA ILE A 45 15.53 -1.49 3.23
C ILE A 45 15.49 0.03 3.08
N SER A 46 15.08 0.70 4.14
CA SER A 46 15.09 2.15 4.30
C SER A 46 15.34 2.47 5.79
N ASP A 47 14.88 3.60 6.26
CA ASP A 47 15.13 4.08 7.63
C ASP A 47 14.07 3.65 8.67
N GLY A 48 13.28 2.61 8.38
CA GLY A 48 12.36 1.98 9.34
C GLY A 48 11.01 2.67 9.53
N PHE A 49 10.73 3.80 8.89
CA PHE A 49 9.49 4.57 9.11
C PHE A 49 8.23 3.93 8.53
N THR A 50 8.33 3.13 7.48
CA THR A 50 7.18 2.39 6.95
C THR A 50 7.52 0.93 6.74
N MET A 51 6.60 0.03 7.09
CA MET A 51 6.77 -1.40 6.83
C MET A 51 6.84 -1.70 5.34
N ARG A 52 6.13 -0.94 4.49
CA ARG A 52 6.16 -1.13 3.03
C ARG A 52 7.56 -0.99 2.44
N ALA A 53 8.38 -0.06 2.94
CA ALA A 53 9.75 0.16 2.49
C ALA A 53 10.79 -0.55 3.37
N ASN A 54 10.38 -1.33 4.37
CA ASN A 54 11.24 -2.00 5.35
C ASN A 54 10.71 -3.40 5.66
N SER A 55 10.52 -4.20 4.63
CA SER A 55 10.05 -5.58 4.76
C SER A 55 10.39 -6.42 3.54
N VAL A 56 10.48 -7.72 3.72
CA VAL A 56 10.65 -8.69 2.64
C VAL A 56 9.34 -8.83 1.88
N LEU A 57 9.39 -8.69 0.57
CA LEU A 57 8.31 -9.03 -0.35
C LEU A 57 8.72 -10.24 -1.19
N PRO A 58 8.12 -11.41 -1.00
CA PRO A 58 8.29 -12.53 -1.91
C PRO A 58 7.69 -12.18 -3.28
N THR A 59 8.41 -12.47 -4.36
CA THR A 59 7.96 -12.20 -5.74
C THR A 59 7.98 -13.44 -6.63
N GLY A 60 8.53 -14.56 -6.13
CA GLY A 60 8.58 -15.83 -6.84
C GLY A 60 7.27 -16.63 -6.76
N ALA A 61 7.31 -17.86 -7.25
CA ALA A 61 6.17 -18.76 -7.23
C ALA A 61 5.74 -19.14 -5.80
N ALA A 62 4.42 -19.32 -5.61
CA ALA A 62 3.88 -19.93 -4.40
C ALA A 62 4.47 -21.36 -4.23
N PRO A 63 4.52 -21.87 -2.98
CA PRO A 63 3.96 -21.28 -1.76
C PRO A 63 4.96 -20.40 -0.97
N PHE A 64 6.26 -20.44 -1.29
CA PHE A 64 7.30 -19.77 -0.50
C PHE A 64 8.01 -18.62 -1.23
N GLY A 65 7.65 -18.32 -2.49
CA GLY A 65 8.22 -17.19 -3.23
C GLY A 65 9.67 -17.37 -3.69
N GLU A 66 10.13 -18.61 -3.86
CA GLU A 66 11.42 -18.99 -4.47
C GLU A 66 12.66 -18.28 -3.87
N PRO A 67 12.98 -18.47 -2.57
CA PRO A 67 14.18 -17.88 -1.97
C PRO A 67 15.48 -18.54 -2.47
N ASN A 68 15.40 -19.65 -3.22
CA ASN A 68 16.55 -20.45 -3.71
C ASN A 68 17.47 -20.99 -2.60
N LEU A 69 16.97 -21.06 -1.38
CA LEU A 69 17.58 -21.67 -0.19
C LEU A 69 16.51 -22.50 0.54
N ASP A 70 16.96 -23.38 1.43
CA ASP A 70 16.05 -23.97 2.41
C ASP A 70 15.37 -22.86 3.20
N ILE A 71 14.07 -23.01 3.47
CA ILE A 71 13.25 -21.95 4.05
C ILE A 71 13.79 -21.44 5.39
N GLU A 72 14.26 -22.32 6.24
CA GLU A 72 14.87 -21.97 7.52
C GLU A 72 16.10 -21.07 7.33
N LYS A 73 17.02 -21.46 6.44
CA LYS A 73 18.22 -20.66 6.14
C LYS A 73 17.89 -19.32 5.50
N ALA A 74 16.87 -19.29 4.63
CA ALA A 74 16.43 -18.04 4.01
C ALA A 74 15.89 -17.06 5.05
N VAL A 75 15.09 -17.54 6.00
CA VAL A 75 14.56 -16.72 7.10
C VAL A 75 15.67 -16.26 8.04
N ASP A 76 16.63 -17.13 8.38
CA ASP A 76 17.79 -16.76 9.21
C ASP A 76 18.63 -15.64 8.55
N GLU A 77 18.82 -15.71 7.23
CA GLU A 77 19.56 -14.68 6.50
C GLU A 77 18.78 -13.36 6.47
N VAL A 78 17.46 -13.39 6.32
CA VAL A 78 16.59 -12.20 6.47
C VAL A 78 16.79 -11.57 7.84
N VAL A 79 16.73 -12.37 8.91
CA VAL A 79 16.88 -11.88 10.29
C VAL A 79 18.23 -11.18 10.44
N LYS A 80 19.30 -11.82 9.99
CA LYS A 80 20.66 -11.28 10.06
C LYS A 80 20.77 -9.93 9.33
N ILE A 81 20.34 -9.87 8.05
CA ILE A 81 20.43 -8.65 7.23
C ILE A 81 19.68 -7.49 7.89
N TYR A 82 18.43 -7.70 8.32
CA TYR A 82 17.65 -6.63 8.94
C TYR A 82 18.24 -6.18 10.28
N GLN A 83 18.71 -7.12 11.10
CA GLN A 83 19.35 -6.78 12.39
C GLN A 83 20.67 -6.03 12.20
N GLU A 84 21.51 -6.39 11.23
CA GLU A 84 22.73 -5.65 10.88
C GLU A 84 22.43 -4.21 10.44
N LYS A 85 21.28 -3.96 9.84
CA LYS A 85 20.79 -2.63 9.46
C LYS A 85 20.05 -1.89 10.60
N GLY A 86 19.91 -2.52 11.78
CA GLY A 86 19.15 -1.95 12.90
C GLY A 86 17.64 -1.91 12.69
N LEU A 87 17.13 -2.74 11.79
CA LEU A 87 15.71 -2.82 11.44
C LEU A 87 15.05 -4.06 12.06
N THR A 88 13.78 -3.98 12.34
CA THR A 88 12.97 -5.14 12.76
C THR A 88 12.74 -6.06 11.57
N PRO A 89 13.13 -7.35 11.61
CA PRO A 89 12.82 -8.29 10.55
C PRO A 89 11.32 -8.38 10.32
N THR A 90 10.91 -8.11 9.09
CA THR A 90 9.49 -7.99 8.72
C THR A 90 9.24 -8.61 7.35
N PHE A 91 8.15 -9.34 7.19
CA PHE A 91 7.65 -9.82 5.91
C PHE A 91 6.34 -9.14 5.56
N THR A 92 6.16 -8.80 4.28
CA THR A 92 4.86 -8.49 3.68
C THR A 92 4.41 -9.71 2.89
N LEU A 93 3.30 -10.31 3.30
CA LEU A 93 2.83 -11.58 2.75
C LEU A 93 1.45 -11.43 2.12
N PRO A 94 1.38 -11.27 0.79
CA PRO A 94 0.11 -11.32 0.06
C PRO A 94 -0.58 -12.69 0.18
N LEU A 95 -1.86 -12.68 0.59
CA LEU A 95 -2.65 -13.87 0.83
C LEU A 95 -3.81 -14.01 -0.19
N PRO A 96 -4.15 -15.22 -0.63
CA PRO A 96 -3.64 -16.52 -0.15
C PRO A 96 -2.34 -16.96 -0.84
N LEU A 97 -1.70 -16.14 -1.66
CA LEU A 97 -0.57 -16.55 -2.51
C LEU A 97 0.57 -17.17 -1.71
N TYR A 98 0.93 -16.58 -0.58
CA TYR A 98 2.02 -17.04 0.30
C TYR A 98 1.51 -17.50 1.68
N GLU A 99 0.34 -18.14 1.70
CA GLU A 99 -0.29 -18.60 2.95
C GLU A 99 0.58 -19.64 3.69
N GLU A 100 1.27 -20.53 2.98
CA GLU A 100 2.16 -21.49 3.61
C GLU A 100 3.40 -20.83 4.25
N LEU A 101 3.93 -19.78 3.63
CA LEU A 101 5.02 -19.00 4.23
C LEU A 101 4.49 -18.21 5.44
N ASP A 102 3.29 -17.63 5.37
CA ASP A 102 2.67 -16.95 6.51
C ASP A 102 2.48 -17.89 7.69
N ASN A 103 1.97 -19.09 7.46
CA ASN A 103 1.80 -20.12 8.48
C ASN A 103 3.15 -20.56 9.07
N TYR A 104 4.15 -20.85 8.22
CA TYR A 104 5.49 -21.23 8.66
C TYR A 104 6.10 -20.17 9.59
N LEU A 105 6.05 -18.90 9.21
CA LEU A 105 6.55 -17.80 10.04
C LEU A 105 5.77 -17.70 11.38
N GLY A 106 4.47 -17.93 11.35
CA GLY A 106 3.65 -18.00 12.57
C GLY A 106 4.09 -19.12 13.51
N ASP A 107 4.34 -20.30 12.96
CA ASP A 107 4.76 -21.48 13.73
C ASP A 107 6.12 -21.30 14.41
N ILE A 108 7.03 -20.53 13.80
CA ILE A 108 8.34 -20.19 14.37
C ILE A 108 8.34 -18.89 15.18
N GLY A 109 7.16 -18.35 15.52
CA GLY A 109 7.02 -17.26 16.49
C GLY A 109 6.95 -15.84 15.92
N TRP A 110 6.82 -15.66 14.61
CA TRP A 110 6.59 -14.33 14.04
C TRP A 110 5.15 -13.88 14.24
N GLY A 111 4.95 -12.72 14.87
CA GLY A 111 3.62 -12.15 15.10
C GLY A 111 3.07 -11.39 13.88
N VAL A 112 1.76 -11.34 13.73
CA VAL A 112 1.10 -10.41 12.80
C VAL A 112 1.00 -9.05 13.46
N LYS A 113 1.66 -8.04 12.90
CA LYS A 113 1.61 -6.66 13.40
C LYS A 113 0.46 -5.87 12.78
N VAL A 114 0.21 -6.07 11.49
CA VAL A 114 -0.89 -5.45 10.74
C VAL A 114 -1.40 -6.45 9.72
N GLY A 115 -2.71 -6.63 9.67
CA GLY A 115 -3.42 -7.26 8.56
C GLY A 115 -4.11 -6.18 7.74
N ALA A 116 -4.02 -6.24 6.43
CA ALA A 116 -4.61 -5.24 5.57
C ALA A 116 -5.29 -5.84 4.33
N GLU A 117 -6.21 -5.06 3.78
CA GLU A 117 -6.93 -5.40 2.55
C GLU A 117 -6.38 -4.57 1.38
N TYR A 118 -6.17 -5.24 0.26
CA TYR A 118 -5.95 -4.59 -1.01
C TYR A 118 -7.30 -4.44 -1.72
N LEU A 119 -7.70 -3.21 -1.97
CA LEU A 119 -8.95 -2.88 -2.64
C LEU A 119 -8.65 -2.30 -4.02
N VAL A 120 -9.53 -2.59 -4.99
CA VAL A 120 -9.41 -2.13 -6.38
C VAL A 120 -10.70 -1.51 -6.88
N ASN A 121 -10.58 -0.54 -7.79
CA ASN A 121 -11.71 0.07 -8.50
C ASN A 121 -11.32 0.47 -9.92
N ASP A 122 -12.32 0.63 -10.77
CA ASP A 122 -12.15 1.26 -12.07
C ASP A 122 -12.26 2.78 -11.94
N ILE A 123 -11.45 3.53 -12.68
CA ILE A 123 -11.56 4.99 -12.74
C ILE A 123 -12.56 5.33 -13.84
N THR A 124 -13.69 5.91 -13.46
CA THR A 124 -14.77 6.30 -14.37
C THR A 124 -14.54 7.67 -14.99
N ASP A 125 -15.31 7.99 -16.05
CA ASP A 125 -15.23 9.29 -16.71
C ASP A 125 -15.88 10.40 -15.87
N ASN A 126 -16.87 10.07 -15.09
CA ASN A 126 -17.71 11.02 -14.37
C ASN A 126 -17.30 11.07 -12.88
N LEU A 127 -16.23 11.82 -12.60
CA LEU A 127 -15.78 12.10 -11.24
C LEU A 127 -16.29 13.50 -10.84
N ASP A 128 -17.35 13.52 -10.03
CA ASP A 128 -17.88 14.77 -9.48
C ASP A 128 -16.88 15.40 -8.51
N LEU A 129 -16.35 16.56 -8.88
CA LEU A 129 -15.40 17.36 -8.12
C LEU A 129 -15.97 18.67 -7.63
N GLU A 130 -17.27 18.92 -7.84
CA GLU A 130 -17.90 20.14 -7.39
C GLU A 130 -18.00 20.19 -5.86
N SER A 131 -17.60 21.32 -5.30
CA SER A 131 -17.76 21.63 -3.89
C SER A 131 -17.83 23.14 -3.71
N ALA A 132 -18.87 23.64 -3.06
CA ALA A 132 -19.00 25.05 -2.74
C ALA A 132 -18.10 25.49 -1.60
N ASP A 133 -17.79 24.58 -0.67
CA ASP A 133 -17.13 24.90 0.60
C ASP A 133 -15.65 24.52 0.64
N PHE A 134 -15.21 23.61 -0.25
CA PHE A 134 -13.90 23.02 -0.19
C PHE A 134 -13.08 23.28 -1.45
N GLN A 135 -11.86 23.76 -1.27
CA GLN A 135 -10.90 23.90 -2.37
C GLN A 135 -10.10 22.61 -2.56
N ILE A 136 -10.04 22.13 -3.79
CA ILE A 136 -9.21 20.99 -4.21
C ILE A 136 -7.90 21.52 -4.76
N VAL A 137 -6.78 21.00 -4.26
CA VAL A 137 -5.43 21.30 -4.78
C VAL A 137 -4.74 19.99 -5.13
N ILE A 138 -4.21 19.90 -6.35
CA ILE A 138 -3.38 18.78 -6.80
C ILE A 138 -2.02 19.33 -7.20
N SER A 139 -0.96 18.76 -6.65
CA SER A 139 0.43 19.10 -6.95
C SER A 139 1.23 17.86 -7.38
N THR A 140 2.37 18.10 -8.03
CA THR A 140 3.32 17.03 -8.42
C THR A 140 4.31 16.69 -7.31
N GLU A 141 4.37 17.54 -6.29
CA GLU A 141 5.26 17.39 -5.14
C GLU A 141 4.46 17.62 -3.85
N PRO A 142 4.84 17.00 -2.73
CA PRO A 142 4.22 17.30 -1.45
C PRO A 142 4.59 18.73 -1.03
N THR A 143 3.59 19.53 -0.67
CA THR A 143 3.83 20.85 -0.06
C THR A 143 4.16 20.73 1.41
N LEU A 144 4.73 21.77 2.02
CA LEU A 144 4.97 21.79 3.47
C LEU A 144 3.68 21.54 4.25
N GLU A 145 2.58 22.21 3.85
CA GLU A 145 1.26 22.01 4.47
C GLU A 145 0.78 20.55 4.35
N TRP A 146 1.05 19.89 3.21
CA TRP A 146 0.71 18.48 3.01
C TRP A 146 1.49 17.58 3.98
N LEU A 147 2.80 17.82 4.13
CA LEU A 147 3.68 17.05 5.01
C LEU A 147 3.37 17.25 6.50
N GLU A 148 2.93 18.45 6.88
CA GLU A 148 2.61 18.78 8.27
C GLU A 148 1.34 18.07 8.79
N VAL A 149 0.37 17.75 7.92
CA VAL A 149 -0.92 17.16 8.34
C VAL A 149 -0.74 15.84 9.11
N GLN A 150 0.22 15.01 8.73
CA GLN A 150 0.54 13.76 9.42
C GLN A 150 2.02 13.70 9.90
N SER A 151 2.71 14.82 9.91
CA SER A 151 4.15 14.86 10.23
C SER A 151 4.99 13.94 9.33
N ASP A 152 4.70 13.95 8.02
CA ASP A 152 5.28 13.04 7.03
C ASP A 152 6.66 13.48 6.51
N HIS A 153 7.32 14.44 7.14
CA HIS A 153 8.64 14.95 6.69
C HIS A 153 9.68 13.84 6.52
N GLN A 154 9.68 12.85 7.40
CA GLN A 154 10.59 11.70 7.32
C GLN A 154 10.29 10.77 6.16
N LEU A 155 9.09 10.81 5.59
CA LEU A 155 8.68 10.00 4.43
C LEU A 155 8.86 10.73 3.09
N GLU A 156 9.14 12.04 3.13
CA GLU A 156 9.23 12.89 1.94
C GLU A 156 10.20 12.30 0.91
N ARG A 157 11.37 11.84 1.36
CA ARG A 157 12.38 11.26 0.48
C ARG A 157 11.85 10.02 -0.26
N ILE A 158 11.24 9.07 0.45
CA ILE A 158 10.65 7.86 -0.17
C ILE A 158 9.52 8.25 -1.12
N MET A 159 8.66 9.19 -0.75
CA MET A 159 7.56 9.63 -1.59
C MET A 159 8.03 10.29 -2.88
N ARG A 160 9.17 11.00 -2.86
CA ARG A 160 9.78 11.64 -4.03
C ARG A 160 10.55 10.68 -4.94
N ASN A 161 10.90 9.48 -4.47
CA ASN A 161 11.60 8.47 -5.28
C ASN A 161 10.75 7.89 -6.43
N TYR A 162 9.46 8.23 -6.49
CA TYR A 162 8.59 7.87 -7.60
C TYR A 162 7.59 9.00 -7.90
N PRO A 163 7.40 9.39 -9.19
CA PRO A 163 6.46 10.45 -9.57
C PRO A 163 5.03 10.16 -9.08
N ALA A 164 4.40 11.16 -8.47
CA ALA A 164 3.06 11.02 -7.92
C ALA A 164 2.28 12.34 -7.98
N ARG A 165 0.98 12.26 -7.71
CA ARG A 165 0.12 13.41 -7.46
C ARG A 165 -0.23 13.46 -5.99
N TYR A 166 -0.17 14.66 -5.44
CA TYR A 166 -0.45 14.95 -4.03
C TYR A 166 -1.70 15.80 -3.95
N GLY A 167 -2.75 15.24 -3.38
CA GLY A 167 -4.04 15.90 -3.23
C GLY A 167 -4.19 16.55 -1.86
N GLN A 168 -4.79 17.73 -1.83
CA GLN A 168 -5.21 18.42 -0.62
C GLN A 168 -6.66 18.87 -0.78
N ILE A 169 -7.43 18.78 0.29
CA ILE A 169 -8.69 19.47 0.44
C ILE A 169 -8.48 20.57 1.47
N LYS A 170 -8.82 21.81 1.10
CA LYS A 170 -8.72 22.98 1.97
C LYS A 170 -10.10 23.54 2.33
N PHE A 171 -10.24 23.95 3.57
CA PHE A 171 -11.36 24.71 4.11
C PHE A 171 -10.80 25.95 4.81
N GLU A 172 -11.28 27.14 4.46
CA GLU A 172 -10.79 28.41 4.97
C GLU A 172 -9.26 28.53 4.89
N ASN A 173 -8.68 28.17 3.76
CA ASN A 173 -7.24 28.11 3.49
C ASN A 173 -6.43 27.11 4.35
N LYS A 174 -7.06 26.32 5.20
CA LYS A 174 -6.40 25.27 6.00
C LYS A 174 -6.52 23.92 5.33
N THR A 175 -5.45 23.17 5.22
CA THR A 175 -5.47 21.78 4.71
C THR A 175 -6.12 20.86 5.75
N ILE A 176 -7.23 20.24 5.37
CA ILE A 176 -8.03 19.35 6.24
C ILE A 176 -8.01 17.88 5.80
N ALA A 177 -7.56 17.61 4.59
CA ALA A 177 -7.38 16.24 4.10
C ALA A 177 -6.24 16.20 3.09
N ILE A 178 -5.53 15.08 3.07
CA ILE A 178 -4.40 14.81 2.17
C ILE A 178 -4.47 13.40 1.60
N GLY A 179 -3.83 13.22 0.46
CA GLY A 179 -3.62 11.90 -0.13
C GLY A 179 -2.60 11.96 -1.26
N ARG A 180 -2.01 10.82 -1.56
CA ARG A 180 -1.04 10.65 -2.64
C ARG A 180 -1.55 9.57 -3.60
N ILE A 181 -1.35 9.75 -4.89
CA ILE A 181 -1.61 8.72 -5.90
C ILE A 181 -0.46 8.66 -6.90
N ALA A 182 0.04 7.47 -7.15
CA ALA A 182 1.13 7.22 -8.11
C ALA A 182 0.63 6.29 -9.22
N THR A 183 1.03 6.57 -10.45
CA THR A 183 0.55 5.85 -11.63
C THR A 183 1.69 5.11 -12.33
N PHE A 184 1.45 3.84 -12.65
CA PHE A 184 2.30 3.02 -13.52
C PHE A 184 1.43 2.38 -14.62
N GLY A 185 1.67 2.78 -15.86
CA GLY A 185 0.87 2.32 -16.99
C GLY A 185 -0.61 2.66 -16.84
N LYS A 186 -1.47 1.66 -16.80
CA LYS A 186 -2.92 1.82 -16.65
C LYS A 186 -3.42 1.71 -15.22
N ARG A 187 -2.53 1.55 -14.25
CA ARG A 187 -2.88 1.34 -12.84
C ARG A 187 -2.28 2.40 -11.94
N SER A 188 -3.00 2.75 -10.92
CA SER A 188 -2.55 3.69 -9.87
C SER A 188 -2.68 3.08 -8.50
N LEU A 189 -1.85 3.54 -7.57
CA LEU A 189 -1.95 3.22 -6.15
C LEU A 189 -2.16 4.50 -5.35
N ALA A 190 -3.27 4.56 -4.61
CA ALA A 190 -3.53 5.62 -3.64
C ALA A 190 -2.90 5.26 -2.30
N THR A 191 -2.19 6.22 -1.70
CA THR A 191 -1.50 6.07 -0.42
C THR A 191 -1.66 7.33 0.42
N ARG A 192 -1.40 7.25 1.73
CA ARG A 192 -1.43 8.41 2.65
C ARG A 192 -2.74 9.18 2.64
N VAL A 193 -3.87 8.50 2.42
CA VAL A 193 -5.20 9.13 2.46
C VAL A 193 -5.59 9.38 3.91
N PHE A 194 -5.78 10.65 4.25
CA PHE A 194 -6.12 11.09 5.59
C PHE A 194 -7.13 12.24 5.55
N VAL A 195 -8.07 12.22 6.45
CA VAL A 195 -9.02 13.32 6.72
C VAL A 195 -8.94 13.68 8.19
N ASN A 196 -8.74 14.96 8.48
CA ASN A 196 -8.75 15.46 9.85
C ASN A 196 -10.03 15.00 10.57
N PRO A 197 -9.93 14.41 11.77
CA PRO A 197 -11.08 13.87 12.52
C PRO A 197 -12.26 14.81 12.65
N GLU A 198 -12.03 16.10 12.85
CA GLU A 198 -13.08 17.14 12.97
C GLU A 198 -13.91 17.34 11.69
N PHE A 199 -13.38 16.88 10.56
CA PHE A 199 -14.01 17.01 9.24
C PHE A 199 -14.51 15.68 8.68
N ARG A 200 -14.43 14.59 9.43
CA ARG A 200 -14.97 13.29 8.99
C ARG A 200 -16.50 13.30 8.93
N GLY A 201 -17.06 12.35 8.17
CA GLY A 201 -18.51 12.23 7.99
C GLY A 201 -19.15 13.28 7.07
N LYS A 202 -18.35 14.18 6.48
CA LYS A 202 -18.81 15.26 5.59
C LYS A 202 -18.53 15.02 4.10
N GLY A 203 -18.23 13.79 3.69
CA GLY A 203 -17.94 13.44 2.30
C GLY A 203 -16.53 13.80 1.81
N ILE A 204 -15.69 14.41 2.64
CA ILE A 204 -14.36 14.92 2.26
C ILE A 204 -13.42 13.82 1.79
N GLY A 205 -13.45 12.65 2.43
CA GLY A 205 -12.65 11.51 1.99
C GLY A 205 -13.02 11.04 0.58
N ALA A 206 -14.30 11.04 0.24
CA ALA A 206 -14.76 10.69 -1.10
C ALA A 206 -14.37 11.77 -2.12
N LEU A 207 -14.48 13.06 -1.77
CA LEU A 207 -14.06 14.17 -2.61
C LEU A 207 -12.54 14.09 -2.91
N LEU A 208 -11.72 13.88 -1.88
CA LEU A 208 -10.28 13.70 -2.03
C LEU A 208 -9.95 12.52 -2.95
N MET A 209 -10.56 11.36 -2.73
CA MET A 209 -10.31 10.18 -3.56
C MET A 209 -10.73 10.41 -5.02
N ARG A 210 -11.87 11.07 -5.28
CA ARG A 210 -12.28 11.43 -6.64
C ARG A 210 -11.26 12.37 -7.30
N ALA A 211 -10.75 13.35 -6.56
CA ALA A 211 -9.73 14.29 -7.07
C ALA A 211 -8.42 13.56 -7.41
N LEU A 212 -7.97 12.65 -6.56
CA LEU A 212 -6.80 11.80 -6.82
C LEU A 212 -7.02 10.89 -8.04
N MET A 213 -8.19 10.26 -8.15
CA MET A 213 -8.54 9.40 -9.30
C MET A 213 -8.60 10.21 -10.60
N ALA A 214 -9.13 11.45 -10.56
CA ALA A 214 -9.13 12.34 -11.73
C ALA A 214 -7.70 12.70 -12.17
N ALA A 215 -6.82 13.00 -11.23
CA ALA A 215 -5.42 13.25 -11.52
C ALA A 215 -4.72 12.01 -12.13
N ALA A 216 -4.92 10.84 -11.54
CA ALA A 216 -4.40 9.58 -12.06
C ALA A 216 -4.92 9.25 -13.47
N LYS A 217 -6.19 9.56 -13.74
CA LYS A 217 -6.77 9.43 -15.09
C LYS A 217 -6.07 10.37 -16.08
N GLY A 218 -5.78 11.61 -15.68
CA GLY A 218 -4.98 12.54 -16.46
C GLY A 218 -3.58 11.98 -16.79
N ASP A 219 -3.01 11.18 -15.89
CA ASP A 219 -1.75 10.46 -16.09
C ASP A 219 -1.92 9.11 -16.87
N GLY A 220 -3.13 8.82 -17.36
CA GLY A 220 -3.44 7.68 -18.22
C GLY A 220 -3.92 6.42 -17.50
N ALA A 221 -4.15 6.47 -16.19
CA ALA A 221 -4.69 5.33 -15.45
C ALA A 221 -6.18 5.09 -15.74
N THR A 222 -6.56 3.82 -15.73
CA THR A 222 -7.95 3.36 -15.84
C THR A 222 -8.41 2.57 -14.61
N LYS A 223 -7.45 2.22 -13.74
CA LYS A 223 -7.70 1.44 -12.53
C LYS A 223 -6.93 2.05 -11.36
N VAL A 224 -7.52 1.93 -10.18
CA VAL A 224 -6.91 2.37 -8.93
C VAL A 224 -6.96 1.25 -7.90
N GLY A 225 -5.85 1.09 -7.18
CA GLY A 225 -5.76 0.26 -6.00
C GLY A 225 -5.45 1.09 -4.76
N LEU A 226 -5.70 0.52 -3.61
CA LEU A 226 -5.26 1.04 -2.32
C LEU A 226 -5.14 -0.10 -1.31
N GLN A 227 -4.38 0.17 -0.27
CA GLN A 227 -4.19 -0.75 0.84
C GLN A 227 -4.74 -0.09 2.11
N VAL A 228 -5.58 -0.81 2.84
CA VAL A 228 -6.24 -0.31 4.04
C VAL A 228 -6.13 -1.34 5.17
N ASP A 229 -5.81 -0.88 6.37
CA ASP A 229 -5.80 -1.71 7.57
C ASP A 229 -7.19 -2.36 7.75
N SER A 230 -7.22 -3.67 7.99
CA SER A 230 -8.46 -4.44 8.16
C SER A 230 -9.28 -3.98 9.39
N GLU A 231 -8.65 -3.29 10.34
CA GLU A 231 -9.32 -2.70 11.50
C GLU A 231 -9.86 -1.28 11.24
N ASN A 232 -9.48 -0.66 10.12
CA ASN A 232 -9.97 0.67 9.74
C ASN A 232 -11.37 0.63 9.15
N GLY A 233 -12.38 0.37 9.98
CA GLY A 233 -13.78 0.26 9.55
C GLY A 233 -14.31 1.51 8.83
N ALA A 234 -13.89 2.70 9.22
CA ALA A 234 -14.30 3.95 8.56
C ALA A 234 -13.72 4.05 7.13
N GLY A 235 -12.46 3.70 6.95
CA GLY A 235 -11.82 3.63 5.64
C GLY A 235 -12.48 2.59 4.74
N LEU A 236 -12.70 1.38 5.25
CA LEU A 236 -13.38 0.31 4.53
C LEU A 236 -14.79 0.71 4.07
N ALA A 237 -15.58 1.35 4.96
CA ALA A 237 -16.91 1.85 4.63
C ALA A 237 -16.87 2.91 3.53
N LEU A 238 -15.92 3.86 3.63
CA LEU A 238 -15.71 4.89 2.61
C LEU A 238 -15.42 4.25 1.24
N TYR A 239 -14.41 3.40 1.16
CA TYR A 239 -14.00 2.80 -0.11
C TYR A 239 -15.07 1.90 -0.71
N LYS A 240 -15.78 1.12 0.13
CA LYS A 240 -16.94 0.33 -0.31
C LYS A 240 -18.04 1.21 -0.90
N SER A 241 -18.35 2.35 -0.27
CA SER A 241 -19.36 3.30 -0.78
C SER A 241 -18.98 3.92 -2.13
N MET A 242 -17.67 4.00 -2.42
CA MET A 242 -17.12 4.48 -3.69
C MET A 242 -17.00 3.38 -4.77
N GLY A 243 -17.43 2.14 -4.49
CA GLY A 243 -17.37 1.02 -5.43
C GLY A 243 -16.06 0.27 -5.45
N PHE A 244 -15.15 0.52 -4.50
CA PHE A 244 -13.97 -0.33 -4.34
C PHE A 244 -14.37 -1.72 -3.92
N ARG A 245 -13.66 -2.70 -4.46
CA ARG A 245 -13.89 -4.13 -4.22
C ARG A 245 -12.63 -4.74 -3.63
N PHE A 246 -12.83 -5.65 -2.68
CA PHE A 246 -11.78 -6.48 -2.12
C PHE A 246 -11.09 -7.29 -3.21
N HIS A 247 -9.76 -7.32 -3.16
CA HIS A 247 -8.94 -8.13 -4.06
C HIS A 247 -8.23 -9.25 -3.32
N HIS A 248 -7.39 -8.93 -2.33
CA HIS A 248 -6.67 -9.89 -1.51
C HIS A 248 -6.30 -9.29 -0.15
N PHE A 249 -5.91 -10.15 0.80
CA PHE A 249 -5.31 -9.74 2.05
C PHE A 249 -3.78 -9.73 1.95
N TYR A 250 -3.14 -9.03 2.87
CA TYR A 250 -1.75 -9.24 3.18
C TYR A 250 -1.49 -9.04 4.68
N ASN A 251 -0.52 -9.78 5.19
CA ASN A 251 -0.04 -9.66 6.55
C ASN A 251 1.35 -9.03 6.58
N TYR A 252 1.58 -8.15 7.55
CA TYR A 252 2.92 -7.84 8.00
C TYR A 252 3.26 -8.74 9.17
N ARG A 253 4.14 -9.74 8.92
CA ARG A 253 4.74 -10.60 9.95
C ARG A 253 6.01 -9.95 10.46
N VAL A 254 6.15 -9.85 11.78
CA VAL A 254 7.34 -9.28 12.42
C VAL A 254 7.94 -10.26 13.40
N LEU A 255 9.27 -10.33 13.42
CA LEU A 255 10.00 -10.97 14.50
C LEU A 255 10.21 -9.90 15.58
N SER A 256 9.29 -9.83 16.54
CA SER A 256 9.46 -8.97 17.71
C SER A 256 10.60 -9.54 18.58
N ASP A 257 11.46 -8.66 19.08
CA ASP A 257 12.36 -9.07 20.15
C ASP A 257 11.52 -9.71 21.25
N VAL A 258 11.77 -10.98 21.54
CA VAL A 258 11.25 -11.62 22.75
C VAL A 258 11.89 -10.84 23.88
N SER A 259 11.16 -9.86 24.41
CA SER A 259 11.59 -9.06 25.55
C SER A 259 12.06 -10.02 26.63
N LYS A 260 13.32 -9.87 26.98
CA LYS A 260 13.92 -10.51 28.14
C LYS A 260 13.20 -10.10 29.43
#